data_d890361bf544e00d0b01ac7d981cc7d9
#
_entry.id   d890361bf544e00d0b01ac7d981cc7d9
#
_cell.length_a   1.000
_cell.length_b   1.000
_cell.length_c   1.000
_cell.angle_alpha   90.00
_cell.angle_beta   90.00
_cell.angle_gamma   90.00
#
_symmetry.space_group_name_H-M   'P 1'
#
loop_
_entity.id
_entity.type
_entity.pdbx_description
1 polymer ?
#
loop_
_entity_poly.entity_id
_entity_poly.type
_entity_poly.pdbx_seq_one_letter_code
_entity_poly.pdbx_strand_id
1 'polypeptide(L)'
;MLHLVVDVNVIISSLLGEGNSLTVFKLNGILKKYQFISPEFVMIEFNKHSSEIAKRSELSVEEATKVMNFVSEQIKLISDSEFTDKMSEARKILQEHQKDAHYLALALKFNCDIFSGDRVFKELYPEKV
;
A
#
# COMPACT_ATOMS: atom_id res chain seq x y z
N MET A 1 11.54 -13.76 -4.18
CA MET A 1 10.18 -13.19 -4.20
C MET A 1 10.15 -11.91 -5.03
N LEU A 2 9.04 -11.68 -5.70
CA LEU A 2 8.80 -10.43 -6.41
C LEU A 2 8.39 -9.36 -5.41
N HIS A 3 8.89 -8.14 -5.59
CA HIS A 3 8.44 -7.00 -4.79
C HIS A 3 7.13 -6.44 -5.34
N LEU A 4 6.28 -5.94 -4.46
CA LEU A 4 5.03 -5.28 -4.82
C LEU A 4 4.77 -4.17 -3.81
N VAL A 5 4.65 -2.94 -4.29
CA VAL A 5 4.35 -1.79 -3.42
C VAL A 5 2.88 -1.80 -3.05
N VAL A 6 2.59 -1.63 -1.76
CA VAL A 6 1.22 -1.60 -1.24
C VAL A 6 0.86 -0.17 -0.84
N ASP A 7 -0.24 0.32 -1.42
CA ASP A 7 -0.84 1.61 -1.12
C ASP A 7 -1.72 1.50 0.15
N VAL A 8 -1.84 2.59 0.89
CA VAL A 8 -2.63 2.64 2.13
C VAL A 8 -4.09 2.20 1.92
N ASN A 9 -4.67 2.49 0.75
CA ASN A 9 -6.07 2.14 0.47
C ASN A 9 -6.29 0.63 0.45
N VAL A 10 -5.29 -0.13 0.03
CA VAL A 10 -5.35 -1.59 0.05
C VAL A 10 -5.37 -2.11 1.49
N ILE A 11 -4.57 -1.50 2.37
CA ILE A 11 -4.56 -1.85 3.79
C ILE A 11 -5.92 -1.55 4.42
N ILE A 12 -6.44 -0.35 4.16
CA ILE A 12 -7.75 0.09 4.67
C ILE A 12 -8.86 -0.84 4.18
N SER A 13 -8.87 -1.16 2.89
CA SER A 13 -9.86 -2.08 2.31
C SER A 13 -9.83 -3.46 2.97
N SER A 14 -8.63 -3.94 3.31
CA SER A 14 -8.48 -5.23 4.01
C SER A 14 -9.15 -5.22 5.37
N LEU A 15 -9.00 -4.11 6.12
CA LEU A 15 -9.63 -3.94 7.43
C LEU A 15 -11.13 -3.78 7.34
N LEU A 16 -11.62 -3.13 6.29
CA LEU A 16 -13.05 -2.90 6.09
C LEU A 16 -13.77 -4.08 5.45
N GLY A 17 -13.02 -5.09 4.99
CA GLY A 17 -13.60 -6.23 4.29
C GLY A 17 -14.13 -5.89 2.90
N GLU A 18 -13.67 -4.79 2.33
CA GLU A 18 -14.09 -4.34 1.01
C GLU A 18 -13.19 -4.93 -0.08
N GLY A 19 -13.81 -5.35 -1.19
CA GLY A 19 -13.08 -5.90 -2.33
C GLY A 19 -12.33 -7.18 -1.99
N ASN A 20 -11.23 -7.42 -2.68
CA ASN A 20 -10.45 -8.66 -2.59
C ASN A 20 -9.09 -8.51 -1.90
N SER A 21 -8.83 -7.35 -1.29
CA SER A 21 -7.51 -7.06 -0.72
C SER A 21 -7.08 -8.08 0.33
N LEU A 22 -7.96 -8.37 1.28
CA LEU A 22 -7.63 -9.35 2.34
C LEU A 22 -7.39 -10.74 1.77
N THR A 23 -8.15 -11.12 0.75
CA THR A 23 -7.97 -12.40 0.06
C THR A 23 -6.58 -12.49 -0.57
N VAL A 24 -6.10 -11.42 -1.18
CA VAL A 24 -4.75 -11.36 -1.74
C VAL A 24 -3.69 -11.59 -0.67
N PHE A 25 -3.82 -10.93 0.50
CA PHE A 25 -2.90 -11.15 1.61
C PHE A 25 -2.95 -12.58 2.13
N LYS A 26 -4.14 -13.16 2.24
CA LYS A 26 -4.29 -14.56 2.67
C LYS A 26 -3.63 -15.53 1.71
N LEU A 27 -3.83 -15.34 0.41
CA LEU A 27 -3.22 -16.19 -0.60
C LEU A 27 -1.70 -16.03 -0.61
N ASN A 28 -1.20 -14.81 -0.48
CA ASN A 28 0.24 -14.58 -0.44
C ASN A 28 0.88 -15.17 0.83
N GLY A 29 0.15 -15.20 1.93
CA GLY A 29 0.62 -15.85 3.16
C GLY A 29 0.90 -17.33 2.96
N ILE A 30 0.18 -17.98 2.04
CA ILE A 30 0.36 -19.39 1.69
C ILE A 30 1.38 -19.56 0.58
N LEU A 31 1.22 -18.83 -0.51
CA LEU A 31 2.04 -18.98 -1.74
C LEU A 31 3.41 -18.33 -1.63
N LYS A 32 3.55 -17.30 -0.82
CA LYS A 32 4.79 -16.53 -0.60
C LYS A 32 5.44 -16.07 -1.91
N LYS A 33 4.61 -15.60 -2.83
CA LYS A 33 5.04 -15.13 -4.15
C LYS A 33 5.61 -13.72 -4.09
N TYR A 34 5.02 -12.84 -3.28
CA TYR A 34 5.39 -11.44 -3.19
C TYR A 34 5.97 -11.08 -1.84
N GLN A 35 6.99 -10.22 -1.88
CA GLN A 35 7.41 -9.43 -0.73
C GLN A 35 6.73 -8.07 -0.86
N PHE A 36 5.72 -7.82 -0.06
CA PHE A 36 5.06 -6.52 -0.04
C PHE A 36 5.96 -5.50 0.62
N ILE A 37 6.07 -4.33 0.01
CA ILE A 37 6.81 -3.19 0.54
C ILE A 37 5.93 -1.96 0.53
N SER A 38 6.21 -1.01 1.41
CA SER A 38 5.48 0.25 1.46
C SER A 38 6.40 1.33 2.03
N PRO A 39 6.26 2.60 1.63
CA PRO A 39 7.05 3.66 2.25
C PRO A 39 6.59 3.87 3.69
N GLU A 40 7.48 4.35 4.55
CA GLU A 40 7.12 4.68 5.94
C GLU A 40 5.97 5.70 6.01
N PHE A 41 5.84 6.52 4.98
CA PHE A 41 4.74 7.47 4.82
C PHE A 41 3.35 6.81 4.93
N VAL A 42 3.23 5.52 4.62
CA VAL A 42 1.96 4.79 4.74
C VAL A 42 1.41 4.83 6.17
N MET A 43 2.28 4.89 7.17
CA MET A 43 1.85 4.95 8.56
C MET A 43 1.17 6.27 8.88
N ILE A 44 1.68 7.37 8.32
CA ILE A 44 1.09 8.70 8.48
C ILE A 44 -0.29 8.74 7.83
N GLU A 45 -0.41 8.22 6.63
CA GLU A 45 -1.68 8.16 5.91
C GLU A 45 -2.70 7.26 6.62
N PHE A 46 -2.25 6.11 7.09
CA PHE A 46 -3.11 5.19 7.82
C PHE A 46 -3.68 5.87 9.09
N ASN A 47 -2.84 6.57 9.84
CA ASN A 47 -3.26 7.26 11.05
C ASN A 47 -4.28 8.37 10.78
N LYS A 48 -4.19 9.03 9.63
CA LYS A 48 -5.20 10.04 9.24
C LYS A 48 -6.59 9.44 9.07
N HIS A 49 -6.70 8.17 8.73
CA HIS A 49 -7.96 7.49 8.48
C HIS A 49 -8.43 6.62 9.65
N SER A 50 -7.69 6.63 10.77
CA SER A 50 -7.97 5.71 11.90
C SER A 50 -9.38 5.84 12.47
N SER A 51 -9.89 7.08 12.64
CA SER A 51 -11.23 7.29 13.18
C SER A 51 -12.32 6.84 12.20
N GLU A 52 -12.13 7.07 10.90
CA GLU A 52 -13.05 6.60 9.86
C GLU A 52 -13.09 5.08 9.82
N ILE A 53 -11.94 4.44 9.89
CA ILE A 53 -11.83 2.97 9.90
C ILE A 53 -12.57 2.42 11.12
N ALA A 54 -12.39 3.00 12.29
CA ALA A 54 -13.06 2.58 13.50
C ALA A 54 -14.60 2.67 13.39
N LYS A 55 -15.10 3.69 12.71
CA LYS A 55 -16.54 3.88 12.50
C LYS A 55 -17.12 2.94 11.46
N ARG A 56 -16.37 2.64 10.40
CA ARG A 56 -16.86 1.84 9.27
C ARG A 56 -16.62 0.36 9.43
N SER A 57 -15.65 -0.02 10.23
CA SER A 57 -15.31 -1.43 10.44
C SER A 57 -16.40 -2.12 11.25
N GLU A 58 -16.83 -3.30 10.79
CA GLU A 58 -17.78 -4.15 11.50
C GLU A 58 -17.06 -5.09 12.47
N LEU A 59 -15.75 -5.05 12.48
CA LEU A 59 -14.94 -5.90 13.33
C LEU A 59 -14.86 -5.35 14.76
N SER A 60 -14.75 -6.24 15.73
CA SER A 60 -14.40 -5.86 17.10
C SER A 60 -12.95 -5.36 17.09
N VAL A 61 -12.55 -4.67 18.16
CA VAL A 61 -11.17 -4.21 18.32
C VAL A 61 -10.20 -5.39 18.23
N GLU A 62 -10.54 -6.51 18.85
CA GLU A 62 -9.72 -7.73 18.82
C GLU A 62 -9.57 -8.28 17.40
N GLU A 63 -10.68 -8.38 16.67
CA GLU A 63 -10.68 -8.87 15.29
C GLU A 63 -9.88 -7.95 14.36
N ALA A 64 -10.09 -6.63 14.49
CA ALA A 64 -9.36 -5.64 13.69
C ALA A 64 -7.85 -5.72 13.96
N THR A 65 -7.46 -5.90 15.22
CA THR A 65 -6.06 -6.05 15.60
C THR A 65 -5.43 -7.29 14.96
N LYS A 66 -6.16 -8.41 14.94
CA LYS A 66 -5.68 -9.64 14.29
C LYS A 66 -5.47 -9.46 12.79
N VAL A 67 -6.43 -8.83 12.11
CA VAL A 67 -6.32 -8.56 10.68
C VAL A 67 -5.13 -7.64 10.40
N MET A 68 -4.99 -6.58 11.18
CA MET A 68 -3.91 -5.61 11.01
C MET A 68 -2.53 -6.27 11.22
N ASN A 69 -2.40 -7.10 12.25
CA ASN A 69 -1.16 -7.82 12.49
C ASN A 69 -0.83 -8.77 11.34
N PHE A 70 -1.82 -9.49 10.84
CA PHE A 70 -1.65 -10.40 9.72
C PHE A 70 -1.17 -9.67 8.46
N VAL A 71 -1.79 -8.54 8.14
CA VAL A 71 -1.43 -7.74 6.96
C VAL A 71 -0.05 -7.12 7.14
N SER A 72 0.21 -6.50 8.29
CA SER A 72 1.48 -5.79 8.52
C SER A 72 2.69 -6.71 8.58
N GLU A 73 2.53 -7.95 9.02
CA GLU A 73 3.62 -8.93 9.01
C GLU A 73 4.12 -9.24 7.60
N GLN A 74 3.28 -9.04 6.60
CA GLN A 74 3.64 -9.28 5.20
C GLN A 74 4.24 -8.06 4.52
N ILE A 75 4.22 -6.88 5.16
CA ILE A 75 4.66 -5.61 4.56
C ILE A 75 5.94 -5.14 5.22
N LYS A 76 6.98 -4.95 4.40
CA LYS A 76 8.23 -4.34 4.85
C LYS A 76 8.17 -2.84 4.58
N LEU A 77 8.37 -2.04 5.62
CA LEU A 77 8.43 -0.58 5.48
C LEU A 77 9.82 -0.16 4.99
N ILE A 78 9.85 0.72 4.01
CA ILE A 78 11.08 1.21 3.38
C ILE A 78 11.26 2.69 3.74
N SER A 79 12.45 3.03 4.23
CA SER A 79 12.80 4.40 4.58
C SER A 79 12.85 5.30 3.34
N ASP A 80 12.43 6.55 3.49
CA ASP A 80 12.44 7.54 2.41
C ASP A 80 13.84 7.71 1.80
N SER A 81 14.90 7.58 2.61
CA SER A 81 16.28 7.71 2.13
C SER A 81 16.64 6.69 1.05
N GLU A 82 15.95 5.56 0.99
CA GLU A 82 16.23 4.52 0.01
C GLU A 82 15.66 4.82 -1.38
N PHE A 83 14.69 5.72 -1.49
CA PHE A 83 14.09 6.05 -2.79
C PHE A 83 13.98 7.55 -3.11
N THR A 84 14.67 8.40 -2.33
CA THR A 84 14.67 9.86 -2.54
C THR A 84 15.10 10.23 -3.96
N ASP A 85 16.03 9.50 -4.54
CA ASP A 85 16.53 9.73 -5.90
C ASP A 85 15.46 9.53 -6.98
N LYS A 86 14.34 8.88 -6.66
CA LYS A 86 13.22 8.67 -7.58
C LYS A 86 12.05 9.61 -7.37
N MET A 87 12.08 10.45 -6.34
CA MET A 87 10.97 11.34 -6.02
C MET A 87 10.69 12.37 -7.14
N SER A 88 11.74 12.93 -7.74
CA SER A 88 11.58 13.90 -8.81
C SER A 88 10.87 13.31 -10.03
N GLU A 89 11.27 12.11 -10.43
CA GLU A 89 10.64 11.41 -11.55
C GLU A 89 9.18 11.06 -11.23
N ALA A 90 8.91 10.57 -10.01
CA ALA A 90 7.56 10.24 -9.59
C ALA A 90 6.64 11.48 -9.62
N ARG A 91 7.14 12.61 -9.14
CA ARG A 91 6.37 13.86 -9.15
C ARG A 91 6.05 14.36 -10.55
N LYS A 92 6.96 14.16 -11.49
CA LYS A 92 6.71 14.52 -12.90
C LYS A 92 5.62 13.65 -13.51
N ILE A 93 5.61 12.36 -13.21
CA ILE A 93 4.60 11.43 -13.71
C ILE A 93 3.22 11.76 -13.13
N LEU A 94 3.15 12.02 -11.82
CA LEU A 94 1.90 12.23 -11.10
C LEU A 94 1.31 13.63 -11.27
N GLN A 95 2.12 14.59 -11.74
CA GLN A 95 1.65 15.96 -11.98
C GLN A 95 1.07 16.58 -10.68
N GLU A 96 -0.23 16.87 -10.66
CA GLU A 96 -0.91 17.47 -9.50
C GLU A 96 -1.24 16.47 -8.39
N HIS A 97 -1.11 15.17 -8.64
CA HIS A 97 -1.47 14.12 -7.68
C HIS A 97 -0.29 13.73 -6.77
N GLN A 98 0.31 14.72 -6.13
CA GLN A 98 1.58 14.58 -5.40
C GLN A 98 1.50 13.69 -4.16
N LYS A 99 0.33 13.49 -3.58
CA LYS A 99 0.18 12.63 -2.40
C LYS A 99 0.58 11.18 -2.65
N ASP A 100 0.61 10.76 -3.91
CA ASP A 100 0.95 9.39 -4.29
C ASP A 100 2.42 9.24 -4.67
N ALA A 101 3.21 10.32 -4.58
CA ALA A 101 4.59 10.35 -5.04
C ALA A 101 5.49 9.33 -4.31
N HIS A 102 5.29 9.14 -3.01
CA HIS A 102 6.11 8.18 -2.24
C HIS A 102 5.95 6.76 -2.74
N TYR A 103 4.71 6.34 -3.05
CA TYR A 103 4.44 4.98 -3.53
C TYR A 103 5.05 4.76 -4.91
N LEU A 104 4.88 5.73 -5.81
CA LEU A 104 5.44 5.61 -7.15
C LEU A 104 6.96 5.65 -7.14
N ALA A 105 7.57 6.53 -6.35
CA ALA A 105 9.02 6.60 -6.23
C ALA A 105 9.60 5.26 -5.74
N LEU A 106 8.96 4.65 -4.74
CA LEU A 106 9.37 3.34 -4.24
C LEU A 106 9.27 2.28 -5.33
N ALA A 107 8.17 2.26 -6.08
CA ALA A 107 7.99 1.31 -7.17
C ALA A 107 9.05 1.49 -8.27
N LEU A 108 9.37 2.73 -8.60
CA LEU A 108 10.43 3.03 -9.57
C LEU A 108 11.80 2.55 -9.07
N LYS A 109 12.10 2.78 -7.80
CA LYS A 109 13.37 2.38 -7.21
C LYS A 109 13.57 0.86 -7.22
N PHE A 110 12.53 0.12 -6.87
CA PHE A 110 12.57 -1.34 -6.81
C PHE A 110 12.20 -2.00 -8.14
N ASN A 111 11.86 -1.19 -9.15
CA ASN A 111 11.42 -1.66 -10.46
C ASN A 111 10.33 -2.74 -10.33
N CYS A 112 9.29 -2.42 -9.60
CA CYS A 112 8.18 -3.33 -9.33
C CYS A 112 6.83 -2.64 -9.53
N ASP A 113 5.76 -3.42 -9.45
CA ASP A 113 4.40 -2.93 -9.62
C ASP A 113 3.83 -2.39 -8.30
N ILE A 114 2.69 -1.73 -8.40
CA ILE A 114 1.95 -1.19 -7.27
C ILE A 114 0.63 -1.94 -7.13
N PHE A 115 0.36 -2.47 -5.95
CA PHE A 115 -0.94 -3.03 -5.60
C PHE A 115 -1.81 -1.90 -5.06
N SER A 116 -2.70 -1.39 -5.89
CA SER A 116 -3.56 -0.25 -5.57
C SER A 116 -4.86 -0.31 -6.34
N GLY A 117 -5.94 0.18 -5.71
CA GLY A 117 -7.19 0.46 -6.39
C GLY A 117 -7.29 1.89 -6.91
N ASP A 118 -6.22 2.69 -6.76
CA ASP A 118 -6.22 4.11 -7.12
C ASP A 118 -6.25 4.30 -8.64
N ARG A 119 -7.27 5.01 -9.13
CA ARG A 119 -7.43 5.31 -10.56
C ARG A 119 -6.27 6.13 -11.12
N VAL A 120 -5.72 7.03 -10.32
CA VAL A 120 -4.63 7.90 -10.77
C VAL A 120 -3.41 7.09 -11.18
N PHE A 121 -3.01 6.11 -10.38
CA PHE A 121 -1.92 5.22 -10.75
C PHE A 121 -2.21 4.47 -12.04
N LYS A 122 -3.43 3.96 -12.17
CA LYS A 122 -3.83 3.20 -13.37
C LYS A 122 -3.84 4.06 -14.64
N GLU A 123 -4.25 5.32 -14.52
CA GLU A 123 -4.32 6.25 -15.65
C GLU A 123 -2.96 6.81 -16.05
N LEU A 124 -2.14 7.19 -15.07
CA LEU A 124 -0.86 7.85 -15.32
C LEU A 124 0.32 6.88 -15.44
N TYR A 125 0.22 5.71 -14.84
CA TYR A 125 1.29 4.73 -14.90
C TYR A 125 0.75 3.30 -14.93
N PRO A 126 -0.06 2.93 -15.96
CA PRO A 126 -0.73 1.62 -16.01
C PRO A 126 0.23 0.44 -16.07
N GLU A 127 1.46 0.65 -16.53
CA GLU A 127 2.46 -0.39 -16.65
C GLU A 127 2.92 -0.96 -15.31
N LYS A 128 2.67 -0.23 -14.20
CA LYS A 128 3.15 -0.60 -12.86
C LYS A 128 2.03 -0.94 -11.87
N VAL A 129 0.78 -0.97 -12.33
CA VAL A 129 -0.35 -1.20 -11.41
C VAL A 129 -1.10 -2.50 -11.68
#